data_73b7cce239a21299478c805a68726d50
#
_entry.id   73b7cce239a21299478c805a68726d50
#
_cell.length_a   1.000
_cell.length_b   1.000
_cell.length_c   1.000
_cell.angle_alpha   90.00
_cell.angle_beta   90.00
_cell.angle_gamma   90.00
#
_symmetry.space_group_name_H-M   'P 1'
#
loop_
_entity.id
_entity.type
_entity.pdbx_description
1 polymer ?
#
loop_
_entity_poly.entity_id
_entity_poly.type
_entity_poly.pdbx_seq_one_letter_code
_entity_poly.pdbx_strand_id
1 'polypeptide(L)'
;MRFCRNKSSLTAAVIIALLLAFALIVPLVSHNNYTKSKTDTTYLQYGKLLPKSKLFSWAGWDGAKRETISSDMYAYYEAMETERGVNAITKVYKADYEDSSSTSNSTFYDVRVDSYSKIGMLNLTLTKAEYEAIQDWQDENQIQVIYPSVDSKSIQAPNLRSDPNIWYKCTNKGAPKLDKDGNITPIYLTKGKDGDYHSLRIAGDDGSYRYATVTGSSASMSFKVRVDSLSYFQYRYGHEPIFLFGTNAYGQDILTRMAEGARFSLLFALIISAINLAIGAVYGAIEGFY
;
A
#
# COMPACT_ATOMS: atom_id res chain seq x y z
N MET A 1 12.88 -35.78 -34.43
CA MET A 1 12.92 -34.43 -35.03
C MET A 1 11.67 -34.00 -35.83
N ARG A 2 10.55 -34.76 -35.84
CA ARG A 2 9.28 -34.31 -36.48
C ARG A 2 8.57 -33.19 -35.75
N PHE A 3 8.72 -33.08 -34.40
CA PHE A 3 8.08 -32.07 -33.57
C PHE A 3 8.50 -30.64 -33.92
N CYS A 4 9.79 -30.40 -34.11
CA CYS A 4 10.32 -29.06 -34.45
C CYS A 4 9.99 -28.58 -35.87
N ARG A 5 9.51 -29.49 -36.75
CA ARG A 5 9.07 -29.14 -38.10
C ARG A 5 7.65 -28.56 -38.13
N ASN A 6 6.86 -28.80 -37.10
CA ASN A 6 5.51 -28.26 -37.00
C ASN A 6 5.54 -26.95 -36.19
N LYS A 7 5.40 -25.82 -36.86
CA LYS A 7 5.44 -24.48 -36.25
C LYS A 7 4.39 -24.31 -35.13
N SER A 8 3.19 -24.88 -35.32
CA SER A 8 2.12 -24.82 -34.32
C SER A 8 2.50 -25.58 -33.03
N SER A 9 3.07 -26.78 -33.17
CA SER A 9 3.50 -27.57 -32.00
C SER A 9 4.67 -26.90 -31.26
N LEU A 10 5.58 -26.27 -31.99
CA LEU A 10 6.70 -25.52 -31.38
C LEU A 10 6.18 -24.29 -30.61
N THR A 11 5.26 -23.54 -31.20
CA THR A 11 4.63 -22.39 -30.54
C THR A 11 3.91 -22.79 -29.25
N ALA A 12 3.10 -23.87 -29.32
CA ALA A 12 2.42 -24.38 -28.12
C ALA A 12 3.39 -24.82 -27.01
N ALA A 13 4.48 -25.49 -27.39
CA ALA A 13 5.51 -25.92 -26.43
C ALA A 13 6.20 -24.71 -25.76
N VAL A 14 6.50 -23.65 -26.50
CA VAL A 14 7.07 -22.42 -25.96
C VAL A 14 6.11 -21.75 -24.99
N ILE A 15 4.82 -21.65 -25.33
CA ILE A 15 3.81 -21.07 -24.44
C ILE A 15 3.71 -21.86 -23.13
N ILE A 16 3.66 -23.20 -23.22
CA ILE A 16 3.62 -24.07 -22.03
C ILE A 16 4.87 -23.89 -21.18
N ALA A 17 6.04 -23.85 -21.81
CA ALA A 17 7.30 -23.62 -21.09
C ALA A 17 7.33 -22.27 -20.37
N LEU A 18 6.83 -21.21 -21.00
CA LEU A 18 6.71 -19.89 -20.40
C LEU A 18 5.72 -19.88 -19.22
N LEU A 19 4.58 -20.56 -19.33
CA LEU A 19 3.61 -20.69 -18.23
C LEU A 19 4.18 -21.49 -17.06
N LEU A 20 4.93 -22.56 -17.34
CA LEU A 20 5.64 -23.33 -16.30
C LEU A 20 6.72 -22.48 -15.61
N ALA A 21 7.52 -21.77 -16.39
CA ALA A 21 8.55 -20.85 -15.85
C ALA A 21 7.89 -19.76 -15.00
N PHE A 22 6.80 -19.15 -15.45
CA PHE A 22 6.03 -18.17 -14.70
C PHE A 22 5.55 -18.74 -13.36
N ALA A 23 4.90 -19.89 -13.37
CA ALA A 23 4.34 -20.52 -12.18
C ALA A 23 5.40 -20.95 -11.16
N LEU A 24 6.61 -21.32 -11.59
CA LEU A 24 7.68 -21.78 -10.72
C LEU A 24 8.60 -20.68 -10.27
N ILE A 25 8.97 -19.75 -11.16
CA ILE A 25 9.99 -18.73 -10.90
C ILE A 25 9.40 -17.53 -10.15
N VAL A 26 8.24 -17.01 -10.60
CA VAL A 26 7.69 -15.78 -10.02
C VAL A 26 7.45 -15.87 -8.51
N PRO A 27 6.86 -16.93 -7.93
CA PRO A 27 6.67 -17.02 -6.48
C PRO A 27 7.98 -17.14 -5.68
N LEU A 28 9.08 -17.56 -6.33
CA LEU A 28 10.39 -17.68 -5.69
C LEU A 28 11.17 -16.37 -5.70
N VAL A 29 11.03 -15.58 -6.77
CA VAL A 29 11.80 -14.37 -7.02
C VAL A 29 11.05 -13.11 -6.58
N SER A 30 9.73 -13.18 -6.46
CA SER A 30 8.92 -12.03 -6.07
C SER A 30 9.29 -11.53 -4.68
N HIS A 31 9.78 -10.30 -4.59
CA HIS A 31 10.00 -9.59 -3.32
C HIS A 31 8.67 -9.29 -2.61
N ASN A 32 7.58 -9.23 -3.34
CA ASN A 32 6.22 -8.99 -2.85
C ASN A 32 5.52 -10.27 -2.39
N ASN A 33 6.26 -11.21 -1.84
CA ASN A 33 5.72 -12.51 -1.43
C ASN A 33 5.07 -12.43 -0.05
N TYR A 34 3.85 -11.91 -0.01
CA TYR A 34 3.04 -11.70 1.19
C TYR A 34 2.50 -12.99 1.79
N THR A 35 2.53 -14.07 1.05
CA THR A 35 1.95 -15.34 1.49
C THR A 35 2.78 -16.01 2.57
N LYS A 36 4.03 -15.60 2.78
CA LYS A 36 4.89 -16.13 3.83
C LYS A 36 4.45 -15.74 5.23
N SER A 37 3.75 -14.61 5.39
CA SER A 37 3.21 -14.18 6.69
C SER A 37 1.69 -14.05 6.63
N LYS A 38 0.99 -15.13 6.91
CA LYS A 38 -0.48 -15.13 7.03
C LYS A 38 -0.99 -14.24 8.17
N THR A 39 -0.10 -13.78 9.03
CA THR A 39 -0.39 -12.96 10.21
C THR A 39 -0.11 -11.47 10.00
N ASP A 40 0.58 -11.08 8.93
CA ASP A 40 0.86 -9.68 8.65
C ASP A 40 -0.35 -9.01 7.99
N THR A 41 -1.18 -8.39 8.81
CA THR A 41 -2.37 -7.65 8.36
C THR A 41 -2.04 -6.25 7.85
N THR A 42 -0.77 -5.83 7.89
CA THR A 42 -0.35 -4.49 7.45
C THR A 42 -0.71 -4.21 6.00
N TYR A 43 -0.67 -5.25 5.15
CA TYR A 43 -1.06 -5.13 3.73
C TYR A 43 -2.51 -4.77 3.52
N LEU A 44 -3.41 -5.16 4.41
CA LEU A 44 -4.82 -4.80 4.32
C LEU A 44 -5.04 -3.28 4.31
N GLN A 45 -4.13 -2.55 4.94
CA GLN A 45 -4.19 -1.09 5.02
C GLN A 45 -3.86 -0.40 3.70
N TYR A 46 -3.06 -1.06 2.83
CA TYR A 46 -2.75 -0.52 1.50
C TYR A 46 -3.90 -0.69 0.50
N GLY A 47 -4.73 -1.72 0.66
CA GLY A 47 -5.87 -1.97 -0.20
C GLY A 47 -5.49 -2.15 -1.67
N LYS A 48 -6.36 -1.67 -2.56
CA LYS A 48 -6.17 -1.78 -4.00
C LYS A 48 -5.23 -0.68 -4.53
N LEU A 49 -4.00 -1.07 -4.87
CA LEU A 49 -3.03 -0.24 -5.57
C LEU A 49 -3.09 -0.51 -7.07
N LEU A 50 -2.87 0.52 -7.87
CA LEU A 50 -2.85 0.42 -9.31
C LEU A 50 -1.50 -0.10 -9.83
N PRO A 51 -1.45 -0.66 -11.06
CA PRO A 51 -0.21 -1.09 -11.68
C PRO A 51 0.86 0.01 -11.71
N LYS A 52 2.06 -0.31 -11.22
CA LYS A 52 3.19 0.61 -11.20
C LYS A 52 4.45 -0.09 -11.69
N SER A 53 5.17 0.54 -12.61
CA SER A 53 6.42 0.03 -13.14
C SER A 53 7.29 1.19 -13.63
N LYS A 54 8.56 1.23 -13.20
CA LYS A 54 9.51 2.24 -13.70
C LYS A 54 9.74 2.12 -15.22
N LEU A 55 9.68 0.88 -15.75
CA LEU A 55 9.91 0.61 -17.17
C LEU A 55 8.70 0.95 -18.06
N PHE A 56 7.49 0.77 -17.56
CA PHE A 56 6.24 0.94 -18.33
C PHE A 56 5.41 2.15 -17.88
N SER A 57 5.98 3.09 -17.12
CA SER A 57 5.29 4.29 -16.65
C SER A 57 4.74 5.14 -17.81
N TRP A 58 5.45 5.21 -18.94
CA TRP A 58 5.04 5.88 -20.16
C TRP A 58 3.75 5.30 -20.79
N ALA A 59 3.45 4.02 -20.54
CA ALA A 59 2.25 3.32 -21.00
C ALA A 59 1.07 3.42 -20.00
N GLY A 60 1.19 4.28 -18.97
CA GLY A 60 0.15 4.48 -17.96
C GLY A 60 0.27 3.56 -16.74
N TRP A 61 1.38 2.82 -16.62
CA TRP A 61 1.70 2.00 -15.44
C TRP A 61 2.51 2.83 -14.43
N ASP A 62 1.95 3.97 -14.04
CA ASP A 62 2.54 4.93 -13.10
C ASP A 62 1.90 4.86 -11.70
N GLY A 63 0.94 3.96 -11.50
CA GLY A 63 0.23 3.81 -10.23
C GLY A 63 -0.90 4.83 -10.02
N ALA A 64 -1.13 5.73 -11.00
CA ALA A 64 -2.08 6.82 -10.86
C ALA A 64 -3.32 6.65 -11.76
N LYS A 65 -4.45 7.20 -11.31
CA LYS A 65 -5.72 7.20 -12.02
C LYS A 65 -6.29 8.60 -12.13
N ARG A 66 -6.91 8.89 -13.27
CA ARG A 66 -7.70 10.11 -13.43
C ARG A 66 -9.04 9.96 -12.72
N GLU A 67 -9.37 10.91 -11.87
CA GLU A 67 -10.63 10.94 -11.13
C GLU A 67 -11.06 12.39 -10.87
N THR A 68 -12.37 12.59 -10.74
CA THR A 68 -12.95 13.87 -10.36
C THR A 68 -13.14 13.86 -8.84
N ILE A 69 -12.57 14.84 -8.16
CA ILE A 69 -12.64 15.02 -6.71
C ILE A 69 -13.25 16.38 -6.35
N SER A 70 -13.85 16.47 -5.16
CA SER A 70 -14.34 17.75 -4.65
C SER A 70 -13.18 18.67 -4.22
N SER A 71 -13.44 19.97 -4.12
CA SER A 71 -12.48 20.95 -3.59
C SER A 71 -12.02 20.60 -2.16
N ASP A 72 -12.92 20.06 -1.32
CA ASP A 72 -12.54 19.61 0.03
C ASP A 72 -11.53 18.46 -0.01
N MET A 73 -11.72 17.50 -0.93
CA MET A 73 -10.79 16.38 -1.09
C MET A 73 -9.48 16.82 -1.74
N TYR A 74 -9.52 17.78 -2.64
CA TYR A 74 -8.32 18.39 -3.21
C TYR A 74 -7.47 19.04 -2.11
N ALA A 75 -8.08 19.88 -1.28
CA ALA A 75 -7.41 20.54 -0.16
C ALA A 75 -6.91 19.53 0.90
N TYR A 76 -7.63 18.43 1.11
CA TYR A 76 -7.16 17.33 1.98
C TYR A 76 -5.88 16.69 1.42
N TYR A 77 -5.79 16.41 0.13
CA TYR A 77 -4.56 15.86 -0.48
C TYR A 77 -3.40 16.87 -0.45
N GLU A 78 -3.65 18.15 -0.66
CA GLU A 78 -2.62 19.19 -0.52
C GLU A 78 -2.08 19.28 0.91
N ALA A 79 -2.96 19.14 1.92
CA ALA A 79 -2.53 19.12 3.31
C ALA A 79 -1.68 17.89 3.65
N MET A 80 -1.99 16.72 3.08
CA MET A 80 -1.15 15.52 3.20
C MET A 80 0.24 15.75 2.59
N GLU A 81 0.29 16.39 1.42
CA GLU A 81 1.57 16.75 0.77
C GLU A 81 2.39 17.69 1.63
N THR A 82 1.76 18.68 2.25
CA THR A 82 2.43 19.66 3.12
C THR A 82 3.12 18.97 4.31
N GLU A 83 2.51 17.93 4.89
CA GLU A 83 3.11 17.19 6.02
C GLU A 83 4.21 16.21 5.57
N ARG A 84 4.00 15.50 4.46
CA ARG A 84 4.82 14.36 4.06
C ARG A 84 5.86 14.68 3.00
N GLY A 85 5.68 15.77 2.26
CA GLY A 85 6.49 16.10 1.09
C GLY A 85 6.27 15.14 -0.10
N VAL A 86 5.16 14.39 -0.11
CA VAL A 86 4.83 13.40 -1.14
C VAL A 86 3.48 13.72 -1.77
N ASN A 87 3.47 13.97 -3.07
CA ASN A 87 2.27 14.37 -3.80
C ASN A 87 1.34 13.19 -4.04
N ALA A 88 0.09 13.28 -3.57
CA ALA A 88 -0.98 12.38 -3.97
C ALA A 88 -1.54 12.77 -5.34
N ILE A 89 -1.59 14.07 -5.65
CA ILE A 89 -2.06 14.60 -6.93
C ILE A 89 -0.86 14.76 -7.86
N THR A 90 -0.78 13.94 -8.91
CA THR A 90 0.33 13.96 -9.87
C THR A 90 0.10 14.90 -11.05
N LYS A 91 -1.16 15.21 -11.37
CA LYS A 91 -1.54 16.11 -12.45
C LYS A 91 -2.94 16.68 -12.24
N VAL A 92 -3.12 17.97 -12.55
CA VAL A 92 -4.42 18.63 -12.62
C VAL A 92 -4.76 18.84 -14.09
N TYR A 93 -5.92 18.34 -14.53
CA TYR A 93 -6.44 18.50 -15.90
C TYR A 93 -7.41 19.67 -15.98
N LYS A 94 -8.28 19.81 -14.97
CA LYS A 94 -9.23 20.88 -14.85
C LYS A 94 -9.40 21.26 -13.38
N ALA A 95 -9.27 22.54 -13.08
CA ALA A 95 -9.37 23.07 -11.73
C ALA A 95 -10.66 23.84 -11.55
N ASP A 96 -11.20 23.78 -10.34
CA ASP A 96 -12.23 24.68 -9.79
C ASP A 96 -13.42 24.91 -10.72
N TYR A 97 -14.07 23.83 -11.14
CA TYR A 97 -15.25 23.92 -12.00
C TYR A 97 -16.52 23.43 -11.29
N GLU A 98 -17.64 24.01 -11.65
CA GLU A 98 -18.97 23.54 -11.21
C GLU A 98 -19.42 22.38 -12.11
N ASP A 99 -19.85 21.28 -11.51
CA ASP A 99 -20.48 20.19 -12.25
C ASP A 99 -21.97 20.50 -12.41
N SER A 100 -22.40 20.68 -13.65
CA SER A 100 -23.80 20.97 -14.01
C SER A 100 -24.78 19.86 -13.62
N SER A 101 -24.28 18.68 -13.27
CA SER A 101 -25.08 17.56 -12.75
C SER A 101 -25.23 17.56 -11.22
N SER A 102 -24.49 18.43 -10.51
CA SER A 102 -24.53 18.53 -9.06
C SER A 102 -25.58 19.52 -8.60
N THR A 103 -26.45 19.12 -7.69
CA THR A 103 -27.45 19.98 -7.03
C THR A 103 -26.85 20.88 -5.94
N SER A 104 -25.54 20.81 -5.71
CA SER A 104 -24.81 21.58 -4.70
C SER A 104 -23.81 22.50 -5.35
N ASN A 105 -23.63 23.74 -4.83
CA ASN A 105 -22.58 24.70 -5.24
C ASN A 105 -21.17 24.21 -4.87
N SER A 106 -20.85 22.96 -5.17
CA SER A 106 -19.54 22.38 -4.89
C SER A 106 -18.68 22.48 -6.14
N THR A 107 -17.47 22.95 -5.97
CA THR A 107 -16.46 22.95 -7.01
C THR A 107 -15.70 21.63 -7.05
N PHE A 108 -15.25 21.26 -8.25
CA PHE A 108 -14.61 19.98 -8.52
C PHE A 108 -13.28 20.19 -9.24
N TYR A 109 -12.41 19.19 -9.09
CA TYR A 109 -11.12 19.11 -9.74
C TYR A 109 -11.04 17.80 -10.51
N ASP A 110 -10.64 17.85 -11.78
CA ASP A 110 -10.32 16.66 -12.57
C ASP A 110 -8.80 16.46 -12.49
N VAL A 111 -8.39 15.45 -11.76
CA VAL A 111 -7.01 15.24 -11.36
C VAL A 111 -6.54 13.82 -11.64
N ARG A 112 -5.23 13.61 -11.66
CA ARG A 112 -4.60 12.30 -11.63
C ARG A 112 -4.05 12.06 -10.24
N VAL A 113 -4.55 11.00 -9.58
CA VAL A 113 -4.19 10.67 -8.19
C VAL A 113 -3.37 9.38 -8.16
N ASP A 114 -2.20 9.43 -7.51
CA ASP A 114 -1.36 8.25 -7.26
C ASP A 114 -1.98 7.39 -6.15
N SER A 115 -2.30 6.14 -6.47
CA SER A 115 -2.92 5.20 -5.54
C SER A 115 -2.03 4.83 -4.35
N TYR A 116 -0.73 4.99 -4.46
CA TYR A 116 0.25 4.73 -3.40
C TYR A 116 0.33 5.91 -2.43
N SER A 117 0.55 7.10 -2.97
CA SER A 117 0.72 8.32 -2.17
C SER A 117 -0.55 8.74 -1.46
N LYS A 118 -1.73 8.49 -2.03
CA LYS A 118 -3.03 8.85 -1.44
C LYS A 118 -3.39 8.09 -0.17
N ILE A 119 -2.70 6.96 0.13
CA ILE A 119 -2.90 6.23 1.38
C ILE A 119 -2.53 7.13 2.57
N GLY A 120 -1.44 7.89 2.43
CA GLY A 120 -0.99 8.81 3.44
C GLY A 120 -0.42 8.13 4.67
N MET A 121 -0.92 8.52 5.83
CA MET A 121 -0.53 7.98 7.12
C MET A 121 -1.31 6.74 7.50
N LEU A 122 -0.69 5.88 8.32
CA LEU A 122 -1.31 4.72 8.95
C LEU A 122 -1.20 4.85 10.46
N ASN A 123 -2.23 4.38 11.19
CA ASN A 123 -2.16 4.23 12.64
C ASN A 123 -1.74 2.80 12.98
N LEU A 124 -0.65 2.66 13.71
CA LEU A 124 -0.13 1.38 14.19
C LEU A 124 -0.08 1.34 15.70
N THR A 125 -0.14 0.13 16.24
CA THR A 125 0.13 -0.15 17.65
C THR A 125 1.32 -1.07 17.71
N LEU A 126 2.40 -0.60 18.30
CA LEU A 126 3.71 -1.25 18.33
C LEU A 126 4.07 -1.64 19.76
N THR A 127 4.87 -2.66 19.90
CA THR A 127 5.62 -2.93 21.13
C THR A 127 6.77 -1.92 21.27
N LYS A 128 7.36 -1.84 22.45
CA LYS A 128 8.53 -0.97 22.68
C LYS A 128 9.69 -1.32 21.75
N ALA A 129 9.97 -2.61 21.57
CA ALA A 129 11.06 -3.06 20.71
C ALA A 129 10.84 -2.71 19.22
N GLU A 130 9.60 -2.83 18.72
CA GLU A 130 9.27 -2.43 17.34
C GLU A 130 9.37 -0.92 17.16
N TYR A 131 8.94 -0.13 18.15
CA TYR A 131 9.07 1.32 18.11
C TYR A 131 10.54 1.76 18.07
N GLU A 132 11.38 1.18 18.93
CA GLU A 132 12.82 1.47 18.97
C GLU A 132 13.52 1.04 17.66
N ALA A 133 13.18 -0.13 17.12
CA ALA A 133 13.73 -0.61 15.86
C ALA A 133 13.41 0.32 14.67
N ILE A 134 12.20 0.91 14.62
CA ILE A 134 11.87 1.91 13.61
C ILE A 134 12.69 3.19 13.82
N GLN A 135 12.89 3.62 15.06
CA GLN A 135 13.70 4.79 15.37
C GLN A 135 15.16 4.61 14.90
N ASP A 136 15.74 3.44 15.20
CA ASP A 136 17.10 3.11 14.77
C ASP A 136 17.22 3.09 13.24
N TRP A 137 16.25 2.49 12.56
CA TRP A 137 16.21 2.47 11.10
C TRP A 137 16.08 3.87 10.49
N GLN A 138 15.26 4.76 11.09
CA GLN A 138 15.14 6.16 10.66
C GLN A 138 16.48 6.89 10.76
N ASP A 139 17.20 6.70 11.88
CA ASP A 139 18.51 7.32 12.07
C ASP A 139 19.55 6.80 11.06
N GLU A 140 19.55 5.50 10.78
CA GLU A 140 20.48 4.89 9.84
C GLU A 140 20.23 5.31 8.39
N ASN A 141 18.96 5.36 7.98
CA ASN A 141 18.58 5.59 6.59
C ASN A 141 18.25 7.05 6.28
N GLN A 142 18.14 7.92 7.30
CA GLN A 142 17.73 9.32 7.16
C GLN A 142 16.36 9.49 6.48
N ILE A 143 15.44 8.54 6.73
CA ILE A 143 14.08 8.51 6.20
C ILE A 143 13.11 8.54 7.36
N GLN A 144 12.22 9.52 7.38
CA GLN A 144 11.19 9.62 8.41
C GLN A 144 10.07 8.61 8.15
N VAL A 145 9.76 7.79 9.15
CA VAL A 145 8.66 6.82 9.16
C VAL A 145 7.58 7.24 10.14
N ILE A 146 7.97 7.59 11.38
CA ILE A 146 7.06 7.97 12.46
C ILE A 146 6.88 9.49 12.46
N TYR A 147 5.63 9.93 12.44
CA TYR A 147 5.22 11.33 12.44
C TYR A 147 4.58 11.73 13.77
N PRO A 148 4.54 13.03 14.08
CA PRO A 148 4.01 13.52 15.36
C PRO A 148 2.59 13.01 15.63
N SER A 149 2.32 12.66 16.88
CA SER A 149 0.99 12.26 17.34
C SER A 149 0.01 13.43 17.28
N VAL A 150 -1.23 13.14 16.91
CA VAL A 150 -2.31 14.13 16.72
C VAL A 150 -3.29 14.08 17.88
N ASP A 151 -3.72 15.25 18.34
CA ASP A 151 -4.86 15.37 19.26
C ASP A 151 -6.18 15.17 18.52
N SER A 152 -6.60 13.94 18.38
CA SER A 152 -7.86 13.58 17.73
C SER A 152 -9.10 14.19 18.41
N LYS A 153 -9.00 14.60 19.69
CA LYS A 153 -10.13 15.25 20.42
C LYS A 153 -10.37 16.65 19.88
N SER A 154 -9.37 17.30 19.33
CA SER A 154 -9.47 18.61 18.68
C SER A 154 -10.20 18.55 17.34
N ILE A 155 -10.42 17.36 16.77
CA ILE A 155 -11.19 17.16 15.54
C ILE A 155 -12.69 17.17 15.87
N GLN A 156 -13.39 18.21 15.40
CA GLN A 156 -14.82 18.40 15.69
C GLN A 156 -15.70 17.36 14.97
N ALA A 157 -15.30 16.87 13.79
CA ALA A 157 -16.02 15.86 13.02
C ALA A 157 -15.70 14.45 13.55
N PRO A 158 -16.65 13.75 14.21
CA PRO A 158 -16.40 12.45 14.85
C PRO A 158 -15.91 11.37 13.88
N ASN A 159 -16.41 11.39 12.65
CA ASN A 159 -16.04 10.44 11.58
C ASN A 159 -14.60 10.60 11.09
N LEU A 160 -13.99 11.77 11.29
CA LEU A 160 -12.61 12.05 10.87
C LEU A 160 -11.58 11.83 12.00
N ARG A 161 -12.00 11.56 13.24
CA ARG A 161 -11.08 11.38 14.38
C ARG A 161 -10.18 10.17 14.26
N SER A 162 -10.56 9.18 13.48
CA SER A 162 -9.76 7.98 13.22
C SER A 162 -8.89 8.09 11.96
N ASP A 163 -9.04 9.17 11.19
CA ASP A 163 -8.24 9.39 9.99
C ASP A 163 -6.84 9.87 10.36
N PRO A 164 -5.79 9.06 10.11
CA PRO A 164 -4.42 9.42 10.48
C PRO A 164 -3.84 10.56 9.63
N ASN A 165 -4.52 10.96 8.55
CA ASN A 165 -4.08 12.05 7.68
C ASN A 165 -4.52 13.44 8.17
N ILE A 166 -5.43 13.50 9.13
CA ILE A 166 -5.90 14.78 9.70
C ILE A 166 -4.98 15.21 10.85
N TRP A 167 -4.01 16.04 10.55
CA TRP A 167 -3.05 16.60 11.50
C TRP A 167 -3.31 18.08 11.82
N TYR A 168 -4.41 18.63 11.31
CA TYR A 168 -4.78 20.05 11.32
C TYR A 168 -6.25 20.27 11.69
N LYS A 169 -6.60 21.51 12.03
CA LYS A 169 -8.00 21.91 12.19
C LYS A 169 -8.71 21.85 10.85
N CYS A 170 -9.80 21.08 10.76
CA CYS A 170 -10.48 20.82 9.50
C CYS A 170 -11.98 21.14 9.53
N THR A 171 -12.58 21.16 8.34
CA THR A 171 -14.03 21.15 8.12
C THR A 171 -14.60 19.76 8.40
N ASN A 172 -15.91 19.62 8.37
CA ASN A 172 -16.58 18.30 8.53
C ASN A 172 -16.29 17.33 7.36
N LYS A 173 -15.73 17.84 6.26
CA LYS A 173 -15.34 17.05 5.08
C LYS A 173 -13.85 16.80 4.96
N GLY A 174 -13.04 17.26 5.93
CA GLY A 174 -11.61 17.03 5.98
C GLY A 174 -10.73 18.12 5.36
N ALA A 175 -11.30 19.12 4.71
CA ALA A 175 -10.52 20.24 4.21
C ALA A 175 -9.92 21.08 5.36
N PRO A 176 -8.67 21.56 5.26
CA PRO A 176 -8.05 22.37 6.29
C PRO A 176 -8.79 23.70 6.50
N LYS A 177 -8.90 24.10 7.75
CA LYS A 177 -9.34 25.45 8.12
C LYS A 177 -8.10 26.32 8.24
N LEU A 178 -8.00 27.31 7.37
CA LEU A 178 -6.90 28.27 7.38
C LEU A 178 -7.11 29.29 8.51
N ASP A 179 -6.02 29.76 9.07
CA ASP A 179 -6.02 30.89 10.00
C ASP A 179 -6.17 32.24 9.27
N LYS A 180 -6.04 33.34 10.00
CA LYS A 180 -6.16 34.71 9.46
C LYS A 180 -5.07 35.06 8.43
N ASP A 181 -3.95 34.38 8.52
CA ASP A 181 -2.78 34.58 7.67
C ASP A 181 -2.73 33.56 6.51
N GLY A 182 -3.76 32.68 6.39
CA GLY A 182 -3.88 31.69 5.34
C GLY A 182 -3.09 30.40 5.60
N ASN A 183 -2.62 30.18 6.83
CA ASN A 183 -1.85 28.99 7.17
C ASN A 183 -2.72 27.88 7.74
N ILE A 184 -2.28 26.62 7.53
CA ILE A 184 -2.87 25.45 8.16
C ILE A 184 -2.52 25.44 9.63
N THR A 185 -3.51 25.28 10.51
CA THR A 185 -3.29 25.21 11.96
C THR A 185 -3.12 23.76 12.40
N PRO A 186 -1.91 23.31 12.80
CA PRO A 186 -1.67 21.94 13.24
C PRO A 186 -2.33 21.66 14.60
N ILE A 187 -2.66 20.38 14.83
CA ILE A 187 -3.22 19.87 16.08
C ILE A 187 -2.37 18.75 16.67
N TYR A 188 -1.06 18.83 16.51
CA TYR A 188 -0.14 17.88 17.10
C TYR A 188 -0.19 17.90 18.63
N LEU A 189 0.01 16.74 19.24
CA LEU A 189 0.23 16.65 20.68
C LEU A 189 1.59 17.31 21.00
N THR A 190 1.52 18.46 21.65
CA THR A 190 2.72 19.18 22.12
C THR A 190 3.03 18.75 23.54
N LYS A 191 4.30 18.48 23.80
CA LYS A 191 4.84 18.38 25.16
C LYS A 191 5.93 19.43 25.36
N GLY A 192 5.94 20.01 26.55
CA GLY A 192 6.93 20.99 26.90
C GLY A 192 6.76 22.34 26.21
N LYS A 193 7.75 23.20 26.39
CA LYS A 193 7.72 24.63 25.98
C LYS A 193 8.24 24.84 24.56
N ASP A 194 9.01 23.88 24.01
CA ASP A 194 9.69 24.04 22.74
C ASP A 194 8.80 23.81 21.51
N GLY A 195 7.78 22.93 21.62
CA GLY A 195 6.87 22.65 20.52
C GLY A 195 7.50 22.04 19.26
N ASP A 196 8.83 21.89 19.22
CA ASP A 196 9.56 21.43 18.07
C ASP A 196 9.41 19.92 17.85
N TYR A 197 9.30 19.54 16.58
CA TYR A 197 9.20 18.16 16.12
C TYR A 197 10.45 17.81 15.33
N HIS A 198 11.26 16.91 15.90
CA HIS A 198 12.44 16.39 15.20
C HIS A 198 12.02 15.25 14.28
N SER A 199 12.50 15.27 13.06
CA SER A 199 12.07 14.33 12.02
C SER A 199 12.48 12.89 12.29
N LEU A 200 13.69 12.66 12.80
CA LEU A 200 14.23 11.30 12.92
C LEU A 200 14.12 10.77 14.35
N ARG A 201 14.96 11.23 15.26
CA ARG A 201 14.92 10.76 16.65
C ARG A 201 14.53 11.89 17.59
N ILE A 202 13.71 11.57 18.58
CA ILE A 202 13.31 12.49 19.62
C ILE A 202 14.39 12.49 20.69
N ALA A 203 14.96 13.67 20.98
CA ALA A 203 15.94 13.82 22.03
C ALA A 203 15.28 14.12 23.38
N GLY A 204 15.78 13.48 24.44
CA GLY A 204 15.39 13.72 25.82
C GLY A 204 14.08 13.07 26.28
N ASP A 205 13.86 13.06 27.58
CA ASP A 205 12.79 12.31 28.25
C ASP A 205 11.41 12.80 27.85
N ASP A 206 11.20 14.08 27.70
CA ASP A 206 9.93 14.65 27.29
C ASP A 206 9.64 14.51 25.80
N GLY A 207 10.66 14.37 25.00
CA GLY A 207 10.56 14.18 23.55
C GLY A 207 10.14 12.77 23.16
N SER A 208 10.52 11.76 23.93
CA SER A 208 10.40 10.34 23.56
C SER A 208 9.00 9.89 23.18
N TYR A 209 7.96 10.55 23.67
CA TYR A 209 6.57 10.16 23.42
C TYR A 209 5.77 11.19 22.62
N ARG A 210 6.38 12.24 22.12
CA ARG A 210 5.69 13.18 21.20
C ARG A 210 5.21 12.52 19.91
N TYR A 211 5.95 11.51 19.47
CA TYR A 211 5.66 10.72 18.28
C TYR A 211 4.89 9.43 18.58
N ALA A 212 4.50 9.20 19.83
CA ALA A 212 3.71 8.06 20.22
C ALA A 212 2.75 8.39 21.36
N THR A 213 1.56 7.79 21.37
CA THR A 213 0.70 7.72 22.55
C THR A 213 0.96 6.40 23.24
N VAL A 214 1.50 6.46 24.45
CA VAL A 214 1.87 5.28 25.23
C VAL A 214 0.74 4.86 26.15
N THR A 215 0.42 3.55 26.15
CA THR A 215 -0.56 2.95 27.04
C THR A 215 0.00 1.68 27.66
N GLY A 216 -0.44 1.33 28.87
CA GLY A 216 0.02 0.17 29.62
C GLY A 216 1.08 0.48 30.67
N SER A 217 1.57 -0.54 31.36
CA SER A 217 2.64 -0.47 32.36
C SER A 217 3.96 -0.97 31.76
N SER A 218 5.08 -0.80 32.49
CA SER A 218 6.43 -1.12 32.03
C SER A 218 6.60 -2.53 31.41
N ALA A 219 5.80 -3.51 31.83
CA ALA A 219 5.86 -4.88 31.32
C ALA A 219 5.04 -5.10 30.02
N SER A 220 4.05 -4.25 29.73
CA SER A 220 3.16 -4.36 28.56
C SER A 220 2.88 -3.01 27.93
N MET A 221 3.93 -2.25 27.70
CA MET A 221 3.85 -0.92 27.10
C MET A 221 3.53 -1.03 25.61
N SER A 222 2.54 -0.27 25.17
CA SER A 222 2.06 -0.26 23.79
C SER A 222 2.14 1.18 23.25
N PHE A 223 2.73 1.32 22.07
CA PHE A 223 2.99 2.58 21.40
C PHE A 223 2.03 2.73 20.22
N LYS A 224 1.10 3.67 20.31
CA LYS A 224 0.26 4.05 19.16
C LYS A 224 0.97 5.16 18.40
N VAL A 225 1.26 4.93 17.14
CA VAL A 225 2.02 5.82 16.27
C VAL A 225 1.30 6.09 14.95
N ARG A 226 1.58 7.25 14.37
CA ARG A 226 1.28 7.57 12.97
C ARG A 226 2.54 7.35 12.15
N VAL A 227 2.44 6.57 11.10
CA VAL A 227 3.57 6.28 10.20
C VAL A 227 3.20 6.65 8.78
N ASP A 228 4.16 7.17 8.01
CA ASP A 228 3.99 7.30 6.57
C ASP A 228 3.94 5.92 5.91
N SER A 229 2.92 5.67 5.11
CA SER A 229 2.68 4.35 4.50
C SER A 229 3.83 3.90 3.59
N LEU A 230 4.43 4.81 2.83
CA LEU A 230 5.50 4.48 1.88
C LEU A 230 6.81 4.18 2.60
N SER A 231 7.21 5.05 3.52
CA SER A 231 8.43 4.87 4.32
C SER A 231 8.33 3.64 5.23
N TYR A 232 7.14 3.39 5.82
CA TYR A 232 6.91 2.19 6.62
C TYR A 232 6.98 0.92 5.80
N PHE A 233 6.46 0.93 4.56
CA PHE A 233 6.63 -0.19 3.63
C PHE A 233 8.11 -0.44 3.34
N GLN A 234 8.86 0.62 3.06
CA GLN A 234 10.30 0.53 2.80
C GLN A 234 11.07 -0.02 4.01
N TYR A 235 10.74 0.42 5.22
CA TYR A 235 11.28 -0.15 6.46
C TYR A 235 11.02 -1.66 6.57
N ARG A 236 9.77 -2.08 6.34
CA ARG A 236 9.35 -3.48 6.52
C ARG A 236 9.91 -4.43 5.48
N TYR A 237 10.07 -3.99 4.25
CA TYR A 237 10.37 -4.88 3.11
C TYR A 237 11.67 -4.54 2.40
N GLY A 238 12.37 -3.48 2.78
CA GLY A 238 13.65 -3.07 2.22
C GLY A 238 13.59 -2.50 0.80
N HIS A 239 12.38 -2.23 0.28
CA HIS A 239 12.19 -1.65 -1.06
C HIS A 239 10.91 -0.83 -1.15
N GLU A 240 10.81 0.04 -2.17
CA GLU A 240 9.59 0.80 -2.45
C GLU A 240 8.43 -0.12 -2.87
N PRO A 241 7.18 0.24 -2.54
CA PRO A 241 6.01 -0.50 -2.99
C PRO A 241 5.81 -0.32 -4.50
N ILE A 242 6.24 -1.30 -5.29
CA ILE A 242 6.09 -1.32 -6.75
C ILE A 242 5.43 -2.64 -7.15
N PHE A 243 4.20 -2.57 -7.67
CA PHE A 243 3.42 -3.74 -8.05
C PHE A 243 3.09 -3.69 -9.53
N LEU A 244 3.67 -4.60 -10.31
CA LEU A 244 3.58 -4.60 -11.77
C LEU A 244 2.12 -4.67 -12.28
N PHE A 245 1.26 -5.47 -11.64
CA PHE A 245 -0.17 -5.55 -11.93
C PHE A 245 -1.04 -4.95 -10.83
N GLY A 246 -0.44 -4.20 -9.91
CA GLY A 246 -1.13 -3.65 -8.75
C GLY A 246 -1.45 -4.70 -7.70
N THR A 247 -2.32 -4.33 -6.75
CA THR A 247 -2.77 -5.20 -5.66
C THR A 247 -4.28 -5.46 -5.74
N ASN A 248 -4.72 -6.55 -5.12
CA ASN A 248 -6.13 -6.84 -4.92
C ASN A 248 -6.71 -6.01 -3.75
N ALA A 249 -7.99 -6.21 -3.42
CA ALA A 249 -8.66 -5.51 -2.31
C ALA A 249 -8.02 -5.79 -0.93
N TYR A 250 -7.25 -6.86 -0.81
CA TYR A 250 -6.53 -7.25 0.42
C TYR A 250 -5.06 -6.77 0.44
N GLY A 251 -4.66 -5.90 -0.48
CA GLY A 251 -3.29 -5.41 -0.58
C GLY A 251 -2.28 -6.42 -1.12
N GLN A 252 -2.73 -7.59 -1.62
CA GLN A 252 -1.84 -8.65 -2.10
C GLN A 252 -1.46 -8.43 -3.57
N ASP A 253 -0.20 -8.64 -3.91
CA ASP A 253 0.31 -8.53 -5.28
C ASP A 253 -0.40 -9.50 -6.22
N ILE A 254 -1.03 -8.97 -7.26
CA ILE A 254 -1.77 -9.74 -8.26
C ILE A 254 -0.84 -10.68 -9.03
N LEU A 255 0.36 -10.23 -9.41
CA LEU A 255 1.32 -11.04 -10.16
C LEU A 255 1.73 -12.30 -9.37
N THR A 256 2.10 -12.12 -8.12
CA THR A 256 2.49 -13.23 -7.24
C THR A 256 1.32 -14.20 -7.03
N ARG A 257 0.11 -13.67 -6.77
CA ARG A 257 -1.10 -14.51 -6.58
C ARG A 257 -1.49 -15.29 -7.83
N MET A 258 -1.34 -14.70 -9.01
CA MET A 258 -1.58 -15.40 -10.27
C MET A 258 -0.58 -16.55 -10.48
N ALA A 259 0.69 -16.33 -10.18
CA ALA A 259 1.73 -17.34 -10.30
C ALA A 259 1.52 -18.50 -9.31
N GLU A 260 1.12 -18.21 -8.08
CA GLU A 260 0.75 -19.22 -7.08
C GLU A 260 -0.46 -20.05 -7.52
N GLY A 261 -1.52 -19.39 -8.03
CA GLY A 261 -2.68 -20.06 -8.58
C GLY A 261 -2.33 -20.97 -9.76
N ALA A 262 -1.48 -20.49 -10.68
CA ALA A 262 -0.97 -21.27 -11.79
C ALA A 262 -0.18 -22.51 -11.33
N ARG A 263 0.71 -22.34 -10.33
CA ARG A 263 1.47 -23.44 -9.71
C ARG A 263 0.54 -24.50 -9.12
N PHE A 264 -0.47 -24.08 -8.36
CA PHE A 264 -1.46 -25.00 -7.78
C PHE A 264 -2.21 -25.77 -8.89
N SER A 265 -2.70 -25.07 -9.92
CA SER A 265 -3.42 -25.68 -11.05
C SER A 265 -2.56 -26.69 -11.83
N LEU A 266 -1.28 -26.37 -12.04
CA LEU A 266 -0.34 -27.28 -12.71
C LEU A 266 -0.09 -28.55 -11.88
N LEU A 267 0.13 -28.42 -10.57
CA LEU A 267 0.30 -29.58 -9.69
C LEU A 267 -0.95 -30.47 -9.68
N PHE A 268 -2.12 -29.86 -9.61
CA PHE A 268 -3.39 -30.56 -9.60
C PHE A 268 -3.62 -31.30 -10.93
N ALA A 269 -3.36 -30.67 -12.08
CA ALA A 269 -3.45 -31.28 -13.40
C ALA A 269 -2.49 -32.48 -13.55
N LEU A 270 -1.27 -32.37 -13.01
CA LEU A 270 -0.27 -33.43 -13.05
C LEU A 270 -0.72 -34.66 -12.23
N ILE A 271 -1.27 -34.44 -11.04
CA ILE A 271 -1.81 -35.50 -10.16
C ILE A 271 -2.97 -36.23 -10.87
N ILE A 272 -3.95 -35.46 -11.42
CA ILE A 272 -5.09 -36.05 -12.14
C ILE A 272 -4.61 -36.87 -13.37
N SER A 273 -3.65 -36.31 -14.11
CA SER A 273 -3.10 -37.01 -15.28
C SER A 273 -2.41 -38.31 -14.89
N ALA A 274 -1.67 -38.34 -13.80
CA ALA A 274 -1.01 -39.55 -13.27
C ALA A 274 -2.06 -40.61 -12.84
N ILE A 275 -3.12 -40.19 -12.15
CA ILE A 275 -4.22 -41.09 -11.75
C ILE A 275 -4.91 -41.67 -13.00
N ASN A 276 -5.28 -40.83 -13.97
CA ASN A 276 -5.92 -41.27 -15.18
C ASN A 276 -5.04 -42.25 -15.99
N LEU A 277 -3.73 -41.98 -16.07
CA LEU A 277 -2.76 -42.88 -16.71
C LEU A 277 -2.70 -44.21 -16.00
N ALA A 278 -2.64 -44.24 -14.67
CA ALA A 278 -2.60 -45.47 -13.90
C ALA A 278 -3.88 -46.30 -14.09
N ILE A 279 -5.05 -45.66 -14.00
CA ILE A 279 -6.34 -46.32 -14.21
C ILE A 279 -6.44 -46.83 -15.66
N GLY A 280 -6.12 -46.00 -16.65
CA GLY A 280 -6.18 -46.38 -18.08
C GLY A 280 -5.22 -47.51 -18.42
N ALA A 281 -4.01 -47.55 -17.82
CA ALA A 281 -3.08 -48.63 -18.03
C ALA A 281 -3.58 -49.96 -17.44
N VAL A 282 -4.21 -49.93 -16.26
CA VAL A 282 -4.81 -51.14 -15.65
C VAL A 282 -5.98 -51.64 -16.50
N TYR A 283 -6.91 -50.78 -16.90
CA TYR A 283 -8.05 -51.19 -17.77
C TYR A 283 -7.58 -51.69 -19.11
N GLY A 284 -6.66 -50.98 -19.78
CA GLY A 284 -6.12 -51.39 -21.06
C GLY A 284 -5.33 -52.70 -20.99
N ALA A 285 -4.66 -53.00 -19.90
CA ALA A 285 -4.00 -54.28 -19.66
C ALA A 285 -5.03 -55.44 -19.51
N ILE A 286 -6.12 -55.20 -18.79
CA ILE A 286 -7.20 -56.20 -18.61
C ILE A 286 -7.88 -56.48 -19.95
N GLU A 287 -8.31 -55.42 -20.68
CA GLU A 287 -8.98 -55.59 -21.98
C GLU A 287 -8.08 -56.23 -23.06
N GLY A 288 -6.77 -55.96 -23.00
CA GLY A 288 -5.81 -56.54 -23.94
C GLY A 288 -5.43 -58.00 -23.62
N PHE A 289 -5.77 -58.52 -22.46
CA PHE A 289 -5.46 -59.88 -22.02
C PHE A 289 -6.65 -60.82 -22.20
N TYR A 290 -7.85 -60.30 -22.30
CA TYR A 290 -9.11 -61.07 -22.57
C TYR A 290 -9.63 -60.78 -23.96
#